data_3b109629bc0952fa203fd5b3bd3a4413
#
_entry.id   3b109629bc0952fa203fd5b3bd3a4413
#
_cell.length_a   1.000
_cell.length_b   1.000
_cell.length_c   1.000
_cell.angle_alpha   90.00
_cell.angle_beta   90.00
_cell.angle_gamma   90.00
#
_symmetry.space_group_name_H-M   'P 1'
#
loop_
_entity.id
_entity.type
_entity.pdbx_description
1 polymer ?
#
loop_
_entity_poly.entity_id
_entity_poly.type
_entity_poly.pdbx_seq_one_letter_code
_entity_poly.pdbx_strand_id
1 'polypeptide(L)'
;MVLSPKAVSETPIHNLLTVKETSEYLRIPLPTVYYLVQRGKIPAIQIGGRWRIKKSSLDRDVLREDKQGQPTVLVVDDDPVLQDLFQTFLKKIGFSRVVVGTAKEAIKSLRKQKFDLLFLDLQLPDAPGDQVYQTAKQIDPDLNVIVITGYPDSEILDRILQVCPVTVLKKPLKIEQLYQTVKILGHNRPSRGLEQQSSSLLVGL
;
A
#
# COMPACT_ATOMS: atom_id res chain seq x y z
N MET A 1 27.96 51.27 14.24
CA MET A 1 28.12 49.88 13.79
C MET A 1 26.98 49.11 14.42
N VAL A 2 25.85 48.98 13.71
CA VAL A 2 24.62 48.39 14.20
C VAL A 2 24.53 46.97 13.69
N LEU A 3 24.58 46.00 14.58
CA LEU A 3 24.44 44.60 14.26
C LEU A 3 22.96 44.29 13.95
N SER A 4 22.67 43.92 12.72
CA SER A 4 21.38 43.40 12.30
C SER A 4 21.08 42.07 12.99
N PRO A 5 19.86 41.82 13.50
CA PRO A 5 19.49 40.53 14.04
C PRO A 5 19.36 39.50 12.91
N LYS A 6 20.03 38.36 13.10
CA LYS A 6 19.85 37.15 12.25
C LYS A 6 18.39 36.78 12.23
N ALA A 7 17.80 36.72 11.05
CA ALA A 7 16.49 36.17 10.82
C ALA A 7 16.46 34.70 11.29
N VAL A 8 15.79 34.44 12.37
CA VAL A 8 15.38 33.11 12.79
C VAL A 8 14.36 32.64 11.75
N SER A 9 14.73 31.66 10.93
CA SER A 9 13.79 31.02 10.00
C SER A 9 12.73 30.30 10.83
N GLU A 10 11.61 30.96 11.02
CA GLU A 10 10.40 30.33 11.54
C GLU A 10 9.99 29.22 10.57
N THR A 11 10.28 27.98 10.95
CA THR A 11 9.72 26.81 10.28
C THR A 11 8.25 26.75 10.68
N PRO A 12 7.30 27.01 9.78
CA PRO A 12 5.89 27.06 10.18
C PRO A 12 5.43 25.68 10.65
N ILE A 13 4.79 25.63 11.80
CA ILE A 13 4.11 24.46 12.39
C ILE A 13 3.03 23.90 11.45
N HIS A 14 2.66 24.62 10.40
CA HIS A 14 1.71 24.25 9.35
C HIS A 14 2.13 23.08 8.44
N ASN A 15 3.30 22.47 8.63
CA ASN A 15 3.80 21.39 7.80
C ASN A 15 3.56 19.97 8.39
N LEU A 16 2.91 19.90 9.57
CA LEU A 16 2.59 18.63 10.22
C LEU A 16 1.09 18.34 10.14
N LEU A 17 0.74 17.29 9.40
CA LEU A 17 -0.63 16.81 9.28
C LEU A 17 -0.96 15.82 10.40
N THR A 18 -2.20 15.84 10.87
CA THR A 18 -2.80 14.75 11.64
C THR A 18 -3.11 13.57 10.73
N VAL A 19 -3.39 12.41 11.29
CA VAL A 19 -3.82 11.24 10.51
C VAL A 19 -5.10 11.53 9.69
N LYS A 20 -6.02 12.32 10.27
CA LYS A 20 -7.27 12.72 9.61
C LYS A 20 -6.98 13.67 8.42
N GLU A 21 -6.19 14.71 8.62
CA GLU A 21 -5.80 15.63 7.54
C GLU A 21 -5.00 14.91 6.46
N THR A 22 -4.18 13.92 6.84
CA THR A 22 -3.49 13.06 5.88
C THR A 22 -4.46 12.21 5.07
N SER A 23 -5.51 11.67 5.70
CA SER A 23 -6.57 10.93 5.02
C SER A 23 -7.31 11.80 3.99
N GLU A 24 -7.64 13.03 4.36
CA GLU A 24 -8.27 14.01 3.49
C GLU A 24 -7.32 14.45 2.35
N TYR A 25 -6.06 14.71 2.68
CA TYR A 25 -5.04 15.12 1.71
C TYR A 25 -4.74 14.05 0.67
N LEU A 26 -4.60 12.80 1.11
CA LEU A 26 -4.32 11.65 0.24
C LEU A 26 -5.60 11.06 -0.39
N ARG A 27 -6.78 11.48 0.07
CA ARG A 27 -8.11 10.96 -0.33
C ARG A 27 -8.23 9.45 -0.17
N ILE A 28 -7.63 8.92 0.89
CA ILE A 28 -7.74 7.49 1.27
C ILE A 28 -8.43 7.35 2.63
N PRO A 29 -9.07 6.20 2.92
CA PRO A 29 -9.74 5.97 4.19
C PRO A 29 -8.84 6.18 5.41
N LEU A 30 -9.38 6.76 6.48
CA LEU A 30 -8.66 7.01 7.72
C LEU A 30 -7.98 5.74 8.31
N PRO A 31 -8.64 4.57 8.36
CA PRO A 31 -8.02 3.32 8.81
C PRO A 31 -6.78 2.94 7.97
N THR A 32 -6.82 3.22 6.67
CA THR A 32 -5.70 2.98 5.76
C THR A 32 -4.49 3.83 6.15
N VAL A 33 -4.68 5.11 6.50
CA VAL A 33 -3.57 5.97 6.94
C VAL A 33 -2.96 5.45 8.24
N TYR A 34 -3.78 5.02 9.21
CA TYR A 34 -3.30 4.40 10.45
C TYR A 34 -2.46 3.15 10.17
N TYR A 35 -2.95 2.27 9.31
CA TYR A 35 -2.22 1.09 8.88
C TYR A 35 -0.86 1.44 8.26
N LEU A 36 -0.82 2.41 7.34
CA LEU A 36 0.40 2.83 6.66
C LEU A 36 1.42 3.46 7.61
N VAL A 37 0.95 4.25 8.57
CA VAL A 37 1.80 4.87 9.61
C VAL A 37 2.38 3.81 10.54
N GLN A 38 1.56 2.87 11.03
CA GLN A 38 2.01 1.78 11.91
C GLN A 38 3.03 0.85 11.24
N ARG A 39 2.91 0.67 9.93
CA ARG A 39 3.85 -0.13 9.12
C ARG A 39 5.07 0.66 8.65
N GLY A 40 5.22 1.93 9.05
CA GLY A 40 6.32 2.78 8.59
C GLY A 40 6.30 3.10 7.09
N LYS A 41 5.17 2.84 6.41
CA LYS A 41 5.00 3.16 4.99
C LYS A 41 4.77 4.66 4.74
N ILE A 42 4.23 5.34 5.72
CA ILE A 42 4.17 6.81 5.80
C ILE A 42 5.06 7.24 6.95
N PRO A 43 6.12 8.05 6.68
CA PRO A 43 6.98 8.59 7.73
C PRO A 43 6.17 9.47 8.67
N ALA A 44 6.07 9.08 9.93
CA ALA A 44 5.31 9.79 10.95
C ALA A 44 6.07 9.83 12.28
N ILE A 45 5.80 10.85 13.09
CA ILE A 45 6.33 10.99 14.45
C ILE A 45 5.18 11.01 15.43
N GLN A 46 5.38 10.49 16.65
CA GLN A 46 4.41 10.62 17.72
C GLN A 46 4.73 11.83 18.58
N ILE A 47 3.76 12.71 18.74
CA ILE A 47 3.83 13.87 19.62
C ILE A 47 2.64 13.80 20.58
N GLY A 48 2.91 13.63 21.88
CA GLY A 48 1.86 13.49 22.88
C GLY A 48 0.91 12.29 22.62
N GLY A 49 1.47 11.16 22.17
CA GLY A 49 0.70 9.95 21.84
C GLY A 49 -0.09 10.02 20.52
N ARG A 50 0.01 11.13 19.80
CA ARG A 50 -0.71 11.32 18.52
C ARG A 50 0.25 11.36 17.34
N TRP A 51 -0.09 10.68 16.27
CA TRP A 51 0.70 10.68 15.04
C TRP A 51 0.67 12.05 14.34
N ARG A 52 1.85 12.46 13.87
CA ARG A 52 2.05 13.65 13.04
C ARG A 52 2.88 13.29 11.82
N ILE A 53 2.45 13.72 10.66
CA ILE A 53 3.02 13.40 9.35
C ILE A 53 3.50 14.70 8.71
N LYS A 54 4.77 14.77 8.30
CA LYS A 54 5.27 15.93 7.55
C LYS A 54 4.71 15.90 6.14
N LYS A 55 4.01 16.95 5.73
CA LYS A 55 3.47 17.10 4.38
C LYS A 55 4.58 16.97 3.32
N SER A 56 5.72 17.60 3.54
CA SER A 56 6.87 17.52 2.62
C SER A 56 7.46 16.10 2.49
N SER A 57 7.29 15.24 3.49
CA SER A 57 7.68 13.84 3.39
C SER A 57 6.68 13.07 2.54
N LEU A 58 5.38 13.34 2.69
CA LEU A 58 4.35 12.75 1.80
C LEU A 58 4.62 13.13 0.34
N ASP A 59 4.87 14.40 0.06
CA ASP A 59 5.12 14.88 -1.29
C ASP A 59 6.38 14.25 -1.89
N ARG A 60 7.41 14.05 -1.09
CA ARG A 60 8.70 13.48 -1.52
C ARG A 60 8.63 11.97 -1.71
N ASP A 61 8.03 11.25 -0.75
CA ASP A 61 8.03 9.79 -0.74
C ASP A 61 6.91 9.23 -1.62
N VAL A 62 5.82 9.99 -1.81
CA VAL A 62 4.72 9.67 -2.74
C VAL A 62 5.06 10.08 -4.18
N LEU A 63 5.98 11.07 -4.39
CA LEU A 63 6.35 11.60 -5.71
C LEU A 63 7.69 11.06 -6.23
N ARG A 64 8.41 10.21 -5.48
CA ARG A 64 9.62 9.57 -6.00
C ARG A 64 9.24 8.57 -7.09
N GLU A 65 9.51 8.95 -8.31
CA GLU A 65 9.70 8.02 -9.43
C GLU A 65 10.99 7.23 -9.17
N ASP A 66 10.90 6.16 -8.38
CA ASP A 66 12.03 5.23 -8.28
C ASP A 66 12.17 4.47 -9.60
N LYS A 67 13.36 4.63 -10.21
CA LYS A 67 13.81 3.93 -11.43
C LYS A 67 14.08 2.43 -11.20
N GLN A 68 13.38 1.77 -10.30
CA GLN A 68 13.43 0.32 -10.11
C GLN A 68 12.18 -0.28 -10.71
N GLY A 69 12.33 -1.08 -11.76
CA GLY A 69 11.36 -1.87 -12.53
C GLY A 69 9.87 -1.58 -12.32
N GLN A 70 9.05 -1.68 -13.35
CA GLN A 70 7.61 -1.42 -13.22
C GLN A 70 7.01 -2.29 -12.12
N PRO A 71 6.37 -1.70 -11.07
CA PRO A 71 5.72 -2.48 -10.02
C PRO A 71 4.66 -3.40 -10.62
N THR A 72 4.57 -4.62 -10.11
CA THR A 72 3.66 -5.64 -10.60
C THR A 72 2.49 -5.82 -9.65
N VAL A 73 1.28 -5.67 -10.16
CA VAL A 73 0.03 -5.75 -9.41
C VAL A 73 -0.75 -7.00 -9.79
N LEU A 74 -1.22 -7.75 -8.79
CA LEU A 74 -2.23 -8.78 -8.98
C LEU A 74 -3.61 -8.20 -8.62
N VAL A 75 -4.58 -8.37 -9.50
CA VAL A 75 -5.99 -8.02 -9.26
C VAL A 75 -6.81 -9.29 -9.34
N VAL A 76 -7.62 -9.52 -8.32
CA VAL A 76 -8.51 -10.68 -8.20
C VAL A 76 -9.93 -10.18 -7.96
N ASP A 77 -10.75 -10.26 -8.98
CA ASP A 77 -12.16 -9.83 -8.97
C ASP A 77 -12.88 -10.54 -10.12
N ASP A 78 -14.04 -11.10 -9.89
CA ASP A 78 -14.81 -11.84 -10.92
C ASP A 78 -15.67 -10.92 -11.80
N ASP A 79 -15.85 -9.66 -11.42
CA ASP A 79 -16.60 -8.68 -12.22
C ASP A 79 -15.78 -8.24 -13.43
N PRO A 80 -16.23 -8.55 -14.67
CA PRO A 80 -15.50 -8.20 -15.89
C PRO A 80 -15.38 -6.67 -16.08
N VAL A 81 -16.31 -5.88 -15.57
CA VAL A 81 -16.25 -4.42 -15.65
C VAL A 81 -15.12 -3.88 -14.78
N LEU A 82 -14.95 -4.42 -13.56
CA LEU A 82 -13.84 -4.06 -12.69
C LEU A 82 -12.51 -4.58 -13.21
N GLN A 83 -12.46 -5.78 -13.77
CA GLN A 83 -11.26 -6.29 -14.43
C GLN A 83 -10.77 -5.35 -15.54
N ASP A 84 -11.65 -4.90 -16.42
CA ASP A 84 -11.32 -3.97 -17.52
C ASP A 84 -10.90 -2.59 -16.98
N LEU A 85 -11.60 -2.08 -15.96
CA LEU A 85 -11.23 -0.86 -15.25
C LEU A 85 -9.78 -0.94 -14.74
N PHE A 86 -9.43 -2.02 -14.01
CA PHE A 86 -8.09 -2.21 -13.48
C PHE A 86 -7.04 -2.38 -14.58
N GLN A 87 -7.36 -3.14 -15.63
CA GLN A 87 -6.48 -3.30 -16.78
C GLN A 87 -6.10 -1.95 -17.39
N THR A 88 -7.11 -1.13 -17.68
CA THR A 88 -6.94 0.19 -18.29
C THR A 88 -6.24 1.16 -17.34
N PHE A 89 -6.67 1.22 -16.10
CA PHE A 89 -6.14 2.12 -15.08
C PHE A 89 -4.66 1.85 -14.79
N LEU A 90 -4.29 0.59 -14.47
CA LEU A 90 -2.92 0.21 -14.13
C LEU A 90 -1.96 0.40 -15.32
N LYS A 91 -2.45 0.12 -16.55
CA LYS A 91 -1.69 0.41 -17.77
C LYS A 91 -1.37 1.90 -17.89
N LYS A 92 -2.38 2.75 -17.67
CA LYS A 92 -2.25 4.22 -17.80
C LYS A 92 -1.23 4.80 -16.82
N ILE A 93 -1.12 4.22 -15.62
CA ILE A 93 -0.17 4.68 -14.59
C ILE A 93 1.17 3.93 -14.61
N GLY A 94 1.41 3.09 -15.63
CA GLY A 94 2.73 2.45 -15.84
C GLY A 94 3.02 1.24 -14.98
N PHE A 95 1.99 0.54 -14.48
CA PHE A 95 2.16 -0.68 -13.68
C PHE A 95 2.02 -1.95 -14.54
N SER A 96 2.91 -2.93 -14.29
CA SER A 96 2.72 -4.29 -14.75
C SER A 96 1.58 -4.94 -13.97
N ARG A 97 0.76 -5.76 -14.61
CA ARG A 97 -0.45 -6.29 -13.99
C ARG A 97 -0.80 -7.69 -14.45
N VAL A 98 -1.37 -8.44 -13.54
CA VAL A 98 -2.09 -9.69 -13.79
C VAL A 98 -3.50 -9.51 -13.23
N VAL A 99 -4.51 -9.75 -14.03
CA VAL A 99 -5.93 -9.64 -13.64
C VAL A 99 -6.58 -11.00 -13.83
N VAL A 100 -7.20 -11.53 -12.79
CA VAL A 100 -7.82 -12.86 -12.76
C VAL A 100 -9.17 -12.81 -12.06
N GLY A 101 -10.07 -13.75 -12.40
CA GLY A 101 -11.43 -13.78 -11.86
C GLY A 101 -11.69 -14.84 -10.80
N THR A 102 -10.69 -15.66 -10.44
CA THR A 102 -10.88 -16.78 -9.51
C THR A 102 -9.76 -16.89 -8.48
N ALA A 103 -10.08 -17.46 -7.32
CA ALA A 103 -9.09 -17.76 -6.29
C ALA A 103 -8.01 -18.72 -6.76
N LYS A 104 -8.39 -19.73 -7.56
CA LYS A 104 -7.47 -20.70 -8.12
C LYS A 104 -6.42 -20.06 -9.04
N GLU A 105 -6.84 -19.15 -9.92
CA GLU A 105 -5.93 -18.41 -10.80
C GLU A 105 -5.04 -17.44 -10.00
N ALA A 106 -5.59 -16.80 -8.99
CA ALA A 106 -4.84 -15.93 -8.10
C ALA A 106 -3.72 -16.67 -7.36
N ILE A 107 -4.03 -17.81 -6.75
CA ILE A 107 -3.05 -18.66 -6.06
C ILE A 107 -1.98 -19.19 -7.03
N LYS A 108 -2.37 -19.59 -8.22
CA LYS A 108 -1.42 -20.00 -9.28
C LYS A 108 -0.48 -18.85 -9.64
N SER A 109 -1.00 -17.64 -9.78
CA SER A 109 -0.21 -16.44 -10.11
C SER A 109 0.77 -16.08 -8.99
N LEU A 110 0.32 -16.11 -7.73
CA LEU A 110 1.14 -15.85 -6.55
C LEU A 110 2.32 -16.83 -6.41
N ARG A 111 2.12 -18.09 -6.78
CA ARG A 111 3.20 -19.11 -6.79
C ARG A 111 4.18 -18.94 -7.95
N LYS A 112 3.74 -18.39 -9.08
CA LYS A 112 4.54 -18.26 -10.30
C LYS A 112 5.48 -17.05 -10.28
N GLN A 113 5.03 -15.93 -9.72
CA GLN A 113 5.80 -14.68 -9.71
C GLN A 113 5.51 -13.86 -8.46
N LYS A 114 6.37 -12.87 -8.18
CA LYS A 114 6.20 -11.92 -7.08
C LYS A 114 5.37 -10.73 -7.55
N PHE A 115 4.59 -10.20 -6.61
CA PHE A 115 3.80 -8.99 -6.79
C PHE A 115 4.18 -7.95 -5.74
N ASP A 116 4.03 -6.68 -6.08
CA ASP A 116 4.24 -5.56 -5.18
C ASP A 116 2.96 -5.18 -4.46
N LEU A 117 1.82 -5.48 -5.08
CA LEU A 117 0.49 -5.13 -4.58
C LEU A 117 -0.52 -6.20 -5.03
N LEU A 118 -1.46 -6.52 -4.15
CA LEU A 118 -2.61 -7.38 -4.41
C LEU A 118 -3.90 -6.58 -4.16
N PHE A 119 -4.76 -6.46 -5.18
CA PHE A 119 -6.16 -6.10 -5.01
C PHE A 119 -6.98 -7.39 -4.96
N LEU A 120 -7.82 -7.53 -3.95
CA LEU A 120 -8.52 -8.77 -3.67
C LEU A 120 -10.00 -8.54 -3.36
N ASP A 121 -10.89 -9.03 -4.21
CA ASP A 121 -12.28 -9.22 -3.83
C ASP A 121 -12.39 -10.42 -2.86
N LEU A 122 -13.26 -10.29 -1.90
CA LEU A 122 -13.54 -11.35 -0.93
C LEU A 122 -14.59 -12.36 -1.42
N GLN A 123 -15.42 -11.94 -2.38
CA GLN A 123 -16.45 -12.80 -2.96
C GLN A 123 -16.00 -13.26 -4.34
N LEU A 124 -15.43 -14.46 -4.39
CA LEU A 124 -14.99 -15.08 -5.64
C LEU A 124 -15.85 -16.32 -5.91
N PRO A 125 -16.01 -16.70 -7.20
CA PRO A 125 -16.96 -17.78 -7.58
C PRO A 125 -16.53 -19.17 -7.15
N ASP A 126 -15.23 -19.40 -6.93
CA ASP A 126 -14.66 -20.72 -6.67
C ASP A 126 -14.20 -20.93 -5.22
N ALA A 127 -13.89 -19.86 -4.47
CA ALA A 127 -13.54 -19.95 -3.05
C ALA A 127 -13.61 -18.57 -2.38
N PRO A 128 -13.77 -18.50 -1.05
CA PRO A 128 -13.68 -17.24 -0.31
C PRO A 128 -12.31 -16.58 -0.44
N GLY A 129 -12.28 -15.25 -0.58
CA GLY A 129 -11.05 -14.49 -0.81
C GLY A 129 -10.04 -14.54 0.35
N ASP A 130 -10.46 -14.89 1.58
CA ASP A 130 -9.55 -15.10 2.70
C ASP A 130 -8.52 -16.21 2.45
N GLN A 131 -8.84 -17.23 1.64
CA GLN A 131 -7.88 -18.27 1.24
C GLN A 131 -6.77 -17.70 0.35
N VAL A 132 -7.12 -16.80 -0.57
CA VAL A 132 -6.13 -16.07 -1.38
C VAL A 132 -5.27 -15.19 -0.51
N TYR A 133 -5.89 -14.45 0.44
CA TYR A 133 -5.19 -13.62 1.42
C TYR A 133 -4.17 -14.41 2.24
N GLN A 134 -4.60 -15.53 2.84
CA GLN A 134 -3.72 -16.39 3.64
C GLN A 134 -2.56 -16.93 2.81
N THR A 135 -2.84 -17.43 1.61
CA THR A 135 -1.79 -17.93 0.69
C THR A 135 -0.81 -16.82 0.29
N ALA A 136 -1.31 -15.62 0.00
CA ALA A 136 -0.48 -14.47 -0.32
C ALA A 136 0.47 -14.11 0.82
N LYS A 137 -0.03 -14.10 2.07
CA LYS A 137 0.76 -13.79 3.25
C LYS A 137 1.73 -14.90 3.66
N GLN A 138 1.44 -16.16 3.36
CA GLN A 138 2.36 -17.27 3.53
C GLN A 138 3.54 -17.19 2.54
N ILE A 139 3.28 -16.82 1.29
CA ILE A 139 4.32 -16.69 0.25
C ILE A 139 5.16 -15.42 0.47
N ASP A 140 4.51 -14.31 0.81
CA ASP A 140 5.15 -13.03 1.03
C ASP A 140 4.43 -12.26 2.15
N PRO A 141 4.94 -12.34 3.39
CA PRO A 141 4.34 -11.63 4.54
C PRO A 141 4.26 -10.11 4.35
N ASP A 142 5.17 -9.54 3.55
CA ASP A 142 5.26 -8.09 3.30
C ASP A 142 4.45 -7.63 2.08
N LEU A 143 3.81 -8.54 1.35
CA LEU A 143 2.94 -8.17 0.24
C LEU A 143 1.83 -7.23 0.72
N ASN A 144 1.73 -6.06 0.09
CA ASN A 144 0.62 -5.14 0.37
C ASN A 144 -0.66 -5.73 -0.22
N VAL A 145 -1.67 -5.91 0.63
CA VAL A 145 -2.99 -6.39 0.20
C VAL A 145 -4.02 -5.30 0.43
N ILE A 146 -4.80 -5.00 -0.60
CA ILE A 146 -5.95 -4.11 -0.58
C ILE A 146 -7.19 -4.96 -0.82
N VAL A 147 -8.01 -5.07 0.19
CA VAL A 147 -9.31 -5.73 0.07
C VAL A 147 -10.29 -4.79 -0.62
N ILE A 148 -10.98 -5.29 -1.63
CA ILE A 148 -12.07 -4.59 -2.30
C ILE A 148 -13.34 -5.34 -1.95
N THR A 149 -14.35 -4.67 -1.42
CA THR A 149 -15.58 -5.36 -1.04
C THR A 149 -16.81 -4.48 -1.16
N GLY A 150 -17.91 -5.06 -1.61
CA GLY A 150 -19.25 -4.49 -1.50
C GLY A 150 -19.86 -4.68 -0.11
N TYR A 151 -19.31 -5.58 0.70
CA TYR A 151 -19.84 -6.01 1.99
C TYR A 151 -18.80 -5.84 3.10
N PRO A 152 -18.61 -4.59 3.59
CA PRO A 152 -17.59 -4.28 4.58
C PRO A 152 -17.85 -4.92 5.96
N ASP A 153 -19.08 -5.37 6.23
CA ASP A 153 -19.50 -6.01 7.48
C ASP A 153 -19.58 -7.55 7.33
N SER A 154 -18.76 -8.13 6.43
CA SER A 154 -18.76 -9.58 6.18
C SER A 154 -17.86 -10.33 7.16
N GLU A 155 -18.27 -11.53 7.57
CA GLU A 155 -17.45 -12.44 8.40
C GLU A 155 -16.10 -12.77 7.77
N ILE A 156 -16.01 -12.75 6.42
CA ILE A 156 -14.76 -12.98 5.70
C ILE A 156 -13.76 -11.84 5.98
N LEU A 157 -14.23 -10.61 5.95
CA LEU A 157 -13.39 -9.46 6.28
C LEU A 157 -12.98 -9.47 7.74
N ASP A 158 -13.88 -9.82 8.65
CA ASP A 158 -13.57 -9.92 10.08
C ASP A 158 -12.46 -10.95 10.35
N ARG A 159 -12.49 -12.12 9.69
CA ARG A 159 -11.40 -13.10 9.78
C ARG A 159 -10.05 -12.57 9.33
N ILE A 160 -10.03 -11.79 8.25
CA ILE A 160 -8.80 -11.16 7.76
C ILE A 160 -8.28 -10.11 8.76
N LEU A 161 -9.17 -9.27 9.29
CA LEU A 161 -8.81 -8.21 10.23
C LEU A 161 -8.29 -8.73 11.58
N GLN A 162 -8.74 -9.92 12.01
CA GLN A 162 -8.23 -10.59 13.21
C GLN A 162 -6.75 -11.02 13.05
N VAL A 163 -6.33 -11.35 11.83
CA VAL A 163 -4.96 -11.81 11.55
C VAL A 163 -4.01 -10.63 11.32
N CYS A 164 -4.43 -9.65 10.56
CA CYS A 164 -3.59 -8.49 10.21
C CYS A 164 -4.47 -7.33 9.72
N PRO A 165 -4.19 -6.09 10.14
CA PRO A 165 -4.87 -4.95 9.58
C PRO A 165 -4.56 -4.83 8.08
N VAL A 166 -5.60 -4.66 7.26
CA VAL A 166 -5.52 -4.48 5.82
C VAL A 166 -6.13 -3.16 5.39
N THR A 167 -5.76 -2.71 4.22
CA THR A 167 -6.46 -1.61 3.55
C THR A 167 -7.73 -2.14 2.91
N VAL A 168 -8.87 -1.52 3.21
CA VAL A 168 -10.16 -1.87 2.64
C VAL A 168 -10.69 -0.74 1.77
N LEU A 169 -11.04 -1.04 0.54
CA LEU A 169 -11.76 -0.15 -0.36
C LEU A 169 -13.18 -0.69 -0.58
N LYS A 170 -14.17 0.15 -0.30
CA LYS A 170 -15.59 -0.22 -0.50
C LYS A 170 -15.99 0.00 -1.95
N LYS A 171 -16.70 -0.95 -2.54
CA LYS A 171 -17.38 -0.79 -3.83
C LYS A 171 -18.60 0.15 -3.67
N PRO A 172 -18.89 1.07 -4.62
CA PRO A 172 -18.19 1.30 -5.88
C PRO A 172 -16.86 2.04 -5.70
N LEU A 173 -15.86 1.64 -6.49
CA LEU A 173 -14.51 2.21 -6.42
C LEU A 173 -14.48 3.62 -7.02
N LYS A 174 -13.82 4.54 -6.32
CA LYS A 174 -13.50 5.87 -6.84
C LYS A 174 -12.08 5.88 -7.42
N ILE A 175 -11.93 6.35 -8.64
CA ILE A 175 -10.63 6.37 -9.35
C ILE A 175 -9.56 7.12 -8.55
N GLU A 176 -9.93 8.22 -7.89
CA GLU A 176 -9.03 9.01 -7.05
C GLU A 176 -8.49 8.21 -5.86
N GLN A 177 -9.36 7.43 -5.19
CA GLN A 177 -8.95 6.56 -4.08
C GLN A 177 -8.02 5.47 -4.57
N LEU A 178 -8.36 4.84 -5.70
CA LEU A 178 -7.56 3.81 -6.33
C LEU A 178 -6.18 4.34 -6.70
N TYR A 179 -6.12 5.51 -7.35
CA TYR A 179 -4.87 6.16 -7.73
C TYR A 179 -3.97 6.44 -6.52
N GLN A 180 -4.50 7.07 -5.48
CA GLN A 180 -3.73 7.39 -4.28
C GLN A 180 -3.24 6.13 -3.56
N THR A 181 -4.10 5.12 -3.47
CA THR A 181 -3.76 3.85 -2.82
C THR A 181 -2.63 3.13 -3.56
N VAL A 182 -2.70 3.04 -4.89
CA VAL A 182 -1.64 2.44 -5.72
C VAL A 182 -0.34 3.22 -5.62
N LYS A 183 -0.41 4.55 -5.64
CA LYS A 183 0.77 5.42 -5.56
C LYS A 183 1.52 5.24 -4.25
N ILE A 184 0.80 5.12 -3.13
CA ILE A 184 1.41 4.96 -1.79
C ILE A 184 1.94 3.54 -1.59
N LEU A 185 1.19 2.52 -2.00
CA LEU A 185 1.51 1.12 -1.70
C LEU A 185 2.35 0.44 -2.79
N GLY A 186 2.17 0.83 -4.05
CA GLY A 186 2.83 0.21 -5.19
C GLY A 186 4.32 0.55 -5.31
N HIS A 187 4.77 1.69 -4.76
CA HIS A 187 6.17 2.13 -4.81
C HIS A 187 6.96 1.86 -3.52
N ASN A 188 6.34 1.34 -2.48
CA ASN A 188 6.90 1.32 -1.13
C ASN A 188 7.35 -0.08 -0.68
N ARG A 189 8.06 -0.82 -1.54
CA ARG A 189 8.87 -1.96 -1.08
C ARG A 189 10.25 -1.49 -0.71
N PRO A 190 10.78 -1.85 0.48
CA PRO A 190 12.19 -1.66 0.76
C PRO A 190 13.00 -2.42 -0.30
N SER A 191 14.02 -1.76 -0.85
CA SER A 191 14.93 -2.31 -1.85
C SER A 191 15.44 -3.68 -1.37
N ARG A 192 15.06 -4.76 -2.05
CA ARG A 192 15.61 -6.09 -1.82
C ARG A 192 17.04 -6.14 -2.37
N GLY A 193 18.00 -5.66 -1.60
CA GLY A 193 19.36 -5.66 -2.13
C GLY A 193 20.47 -5.22 -1.20
N LEU A 194 20.43 -5.53 0.12
CA LEU A 194 21.60 -5.31 0.98
C LEU A 194 21.79 -6.35 2.11
N GLU A 195 21.02 -7.44 2.18
CA GLU A 195 21.21 -8.44 3.26
C GLU A 195 21.96 -9.72 2.86
N GLN A 196 22.51 -9.82 1.65
CA GLN A 196 23.27 -11.02 1.25
C GLN A 196 24.77 -10.81 1.11
N GLN A 197 25.35 -9.68 1.54
CA GLN A 197 26.83 -9.48 1.50
C GLN A 197 27.52 -9.38 2.86
N SER A 198 26.81 -9.53 3.98
CA SER A 198 27.45 -9.47 5.30
C SER A 198 27.80 -10.85 5.92
N SER A 199 27.46 -11.96 5.28
CA SER A 199 27.76 -13.31 5.84
C SER A 199 28.99 -14.00 5.23
N SER A 200 29.71 -13.40 4.30
CA SER A 200 30.90 -14.01 3.68
C SER A 200 32.24 -13.40 4.07
N LEU A 201 32.28 -12.54 5.09
CA LEU A 201 33.52 -11.87 5.54
C LEU A 201 33.95 -12.25 6.98
N LEU A 202 33.40 -13.32 7.56
CA LEU A 202 33.78 -13.81 8.89
C LEU A 202 34.15 -15.32 8.92
N VAL A 203 34.77 -15.84 7.86
CA VAL A 203 35.48 -17.11 7.91
C VAL A 203 36.83 -16.91 7.24
N GLY A 204 37.82 -16.50 8.00
CA GLY A 204 39.21 -16.39 7.52
C GLY A 204 40.09 -15.56 8.43
N LEU A 205 40.26 -16.00 9.68
CA LEU A 205 41.49 -15.81 10.49
C LEU A 205 41.49 -16.85 11.62
#